data_ead7a11349549da61dba3cabecf0aeb7
#
_entry.id   ead7a11349549da61dba3cabecf0aeb7
#
_cell.length_a   1.000
_cell.length_b   1.000
_cell.length_c   1.000
_cell.angle_alpha   90.00
_cell.angle_beta   90.00
_cell.angle_gamma   90.00
#
_symmetry.space_group_name_H-M   'P 1'
#
loop_
_entity.id
_entity.type
_entity.pdbx_description
1 polymer ?
#
loop_
_entity_poly.entity_id
_entity_poly.type
_entity_poly.pdbx_seq_one_letter_code
_entity_poly.pdbx_strand_id
1 'polypeptide(L)'
;RRRLPGVPGYLRRSDNSGHRLMSSTLLAPWQYCPSLTRYERWWTRAVRIGEIGIGGHNPIRVQSMTTTDTMDTAATVAQSIRMIEAGCELVRITAPSKKDAENLAEIKKQIRAAGFNAPLVADIHFTPNAAEVAARIVEKVRVNPGNYADKKKFDVREYTDAEYAEELERIRERFTPLVRICKEHGTAMRIGTNHGSLSDRILNRYGDTPEGMVESAFEFLRICRDENYHEIVLSMKASNVQVMVQAYRLLVHRMMAEGWDYPLHLGVTEAGDGEDGRIKSAAGIGALLEDGIGDTVRVSLTEDPEFEIPVARALVDRYNDRRNHAPIPEVAQVPVDPFSHQRRHSREVLNIGARHVPVVMADLSNRTTITQASLFAWGYRYSVPLDKWNITDQACDYAFIGKHTIDFEIPGTLGIVQEHATWLTNKGKERHYPFFTKQDYLGGAERHPQFNLVYATLPDLDEAFITALKGDPTAVLLIDTHNAHGMAEQRRLLFELITKECPVPVIIGRAYGAISNDALVLHSSTDMGPLLIDGLGDGVFIADEQGGREDLVCRTAFGILQATRTRTSK
;
A
#
# COMPACT_ATOMS: atom_id res chain seq x y z
N ARG A 1 -22.51 -14.70 26.05
CA ARG A 1 -23.17 -13.39 26.34
C ARG A 1 -22.82 -12.98 27.76
N ARG A 2 -21.82 -12.08 27.92
CA ARG A 2 -21.61 -11.34 29.18
C ARG A 2 -21.52 -9.86 28.83
N ARG A 3 -22.38 -9.05 29.47
CA ARG A 3 -22.43 -7.60 29.39
C ARG A 3 -21.27 -7.00 30.19
N LEU A 4 -20.60 -5.99 29.63
CA LEU A 4 -19.61 -5.17 30.34
C LEU A 4 -20.33 -4.01 31.08
N PRO A 5 -19.82 -3.55 32.25
CA PRO A 5 -20.42 -2.48 33.03
C PRO A 5 -20.07 -1.09 32.48
N GLY A 6 -21.00 -0.15 32.67
CA GLY A 6 -20.97 1.20 32.12
C GLY A 6 -19.94 2.13 32.78
N VAL A 7 -19.43 3.07 31.98
CA VAL A 7 -18.53 4.15 32.38
C VAL A 7 -19.35 5.43 32.64
N PRO A 8 -19.06 6.22 33.69
CA PRO A 8 -19.79 7.44 34.02
C PRO A 8 -19.51 8.59 33.06
N GLY A 9 -20.56 9.34 32.72
CA GLY A 9 -20.49 10.50 31.82
C GLY A 9 -19.78 11.69 32.45
N TYR A 10 -18.97 12.38 31.66
CA TYR A 10 -18.41 13.70 31.95
C TYR A 10 -19.11 14.80 31.18
N LEU A 11 -19.45 15.87 31.88
CA LEU A 11 -20.12 17.06 31.42
C LEU A 11 -19.28 17.86 30.41
N ARG A 12 -19.90 18.25 29.30
CA ARG A 12 -19.36 19.12 28.24
C ARG A 12 -19.18 20.57 28.73
N ARG A 13 -18.00 21.13 28.48
CA ARG A 13 -17.79 22.58 28.34
C ARG A 13 -17.70 22.91 26.84
N SER A 14 -18.45 23.95 26.44
CA SER A 14 -18.50 24.45 25.08
C SER A 14 -17.29 25.33 24.76
N ASP A 15 -16.50 24.92 23.78
CA ASP A 15 -15.57 25.81 23.08
C ASP A 15 -15.96 25.91 21.60
N ASN A 16 -16.11 27.16 21.18
CA ASN A 16 -16.64 27.59 19.90
C ASN A 16 -15.47 27.73 18.89
N SER A 17 -15.04 26.63 18.29
CA SER A 17 -14.19 26.65 17.10
C SER A 17 -14.83 25.74 16.06
N GLY A 18 -15.04 26.27 14.84
CA GLY A 18 -15.87 25.72 13.77
C GLY A 18 -15.60 24.26 13.36
N HIS A 19 -15.88 23.33 14.22
CA HIS A 19 -15.95 21.92 13.92
C HIS A 19 -17.34 21.59 13.38
N ARG A 20 -17.39 21.21 12.12
CA ARG A 20 -18.56 20.58 11.52
C ARG A 20 -18.92 19.36 12.37
N LEU A 21 -19.97 19.48 13.18
CA LEU A 21 -20.55 18.39 13.96
C LEU A 21 -20.84 17.24 12.99
N MET A 22 -20.02 16.19 13.01
CA MET A 22 -20.44 14.91 12.47
C MET A 22 -21.62 14.46 13.32
N SER A 23 -22.77 14.30 12.68
CA SER A 23 -23.95 13.65 13.22
C SER A 23 -23.52 12.34 13.87
N SER A 24 -24.16 11.94 14.96
CA SER A 24 -23.94 10.67 15.68
C SER A 24 -24.43 9.47 14.85
N THR A 25 -24.01 9.38 13.61
CA THR A 25 -24.17 8.19 12.77
C THR A 25 -23.19 7.16 13.31
N LEU A 26 -23.69 6.01 13.72
CA LEU A 26 -22.86 4.88 14.15
C LEU A 26 -21.84 4.60 13.05
N LEU A 27 -20.55 4.54 13.42
CA LEU A 27 -19.46 4.22 12.50
C LEU A 27 -19.73 2.83 11.89
N ALA A 28 -19.71 2.73 10.57
CA ALA A 28 -19.88 1.44 9.91
C ALA A 28 -18.71 0.49 10.26
N PRO A 29 -18.92 -0.82 10.44
CA PRO A 29 -17.88 -1.75 10.85
C PRO A 29 -16.64 -1.76 9.94
N TRP A 30 -16.80 -1.43 8.67
CA TRP A 30 -15.73 -1.37 7.67
C TRP A 30 -15.08 0.01 7.54
N GLN A 31 -15.63 1.06 8.14
CA GLN A 31 -15.26 2.44 7.83
C GLN A 31 -13.88 2.80 8.36
N TYR A 32 -12.94 2.98 7.46
CA TYR A 32 -11.57 3.41 7.73
C TYR A 32 -11.14 4.61 6.87
N CYS A 33 -12.00 5.07 5.96
CA CYS A 33 -11.75 6.22 5.09
C CYS A 33 -13.06 6.98 4.86
N PRO A 34 -13.01 8.20 4.30
CA PRO A 34 -14.21 9.00 4.03
C PRO A 34 -15.14 8.37 3.01
N SER A 35 -14.60 7.79 1.94
CA SER A 35 -15.36 7.14 0.87
C SER A 35 -14.51 6.10 0.13
N LEU A 36 -15.14 5.04 -0.36
CA LEU A 36 -14.50 4.02 -1.20
C LEU A 36 -14.67 4.29 -2.71
N THR A 37 -15.46 5.31 -3.06
CA THR A 37 -15.85 5.63 -4.44
C THR A 37 -15.57 7.06 -4.85
N ARG A 38 -15.37 7.95 -3.88
CA ARG A 38 -14.93 9.33 -4.11
C ARG A 38 -13.58 9.55 -3.47
N TYR A 39 -12.64 10.12 -4.22
CA TYR A 39 -11.36 10.47 -3.63
C TYR A 39 -11.52 11.69 -2.72
N GLU A 40 -11.35 11.45 -1.43
CA GLU A 40 -11.36 12.45 -0.38
C GLU A 40 -10.32 12.10 0.67
N ARG A 41 -9.41 13.06 0.99
CA ARG A 41 -8.44 12.84 2.06
C ARG A 41 -9.16 12.77 3.40
N TRP A 42 -8.85 11.74 4.18
CA TRP A 42 -9.27 11.68 5.56
C TRP A 42 -8.70 12.87 6.34
N TRP A 43 -9.58 13.63 6.97
CA TRP A 43 -9.21 14.84 7.68
C TRP A 43 -8.47 14.49 8.97
N THR A 44 -7.22 14.99 9.09
CA THR A 44 -6.41 14.93 10.30
C THR A 44 -6.16 16.33 10.82
N ARG A 45 -5.88 16.46 12.13
CA ARG A 45 -5.44 17.75 12.67
C ARG A 45 -4.10 18.18 12.04
N ALA A 46 -3.86 19.48 11.97
CA ALA A 46 -2.57 19.98 11.58
C ALA A 46 -1.58 19.88 12.76
N VAL A 47 -0.44 19.26 12.53
CA VAL A 47 0.69 19.19 13.46
C VAL A 47 1.83 20.04 12.90
N ARG A 48 2.32 20.96 13.72
CA ARG A 48 3.43 21.83 13.34
C ARG A 48 4.79 21.18 13.64
N ILE A 49 5.69 21.20 12.65
CA ILE A 49 7.05 20.69 12.80
C ILE A 49 8.01 21.76 12.29
N GLY A 50 8.58 22.54 13.19
CA GLY A 50 9.31 23.73 12.80
C GLY A 50 8.42 24.71 12.03
N GLU A 51 8.82 25.01 10.79
CA GLU A 51 8.08 25.93 9.91
C GLU A 51 7.06 25.25 8.98
N ILE A 52 7.00 23.92 8.98
CA ILE A 52 6.07 23.20 8.13
C ILE A 52 4.93 22.57 8.92
N GLY A 53 3.79 22.34 8.25
CA GLY A 53 2.64 21.60 8.79
C GLY A 53 2.48 20.24 8.15
N ILE A 54 1.97 19.28 8.93
CA ILE A 54 1.54 17.94 8.48
C ILE A 54 0.08 17.78 8.88
N GLY A 55 -0.74 17.15 8.04
CA GLY A 55 -2.18 17.02 8.26
C GLY A 55 -2.98 18.28 7.95
N GLY A 56 -4.27 18.28 8.22
CA GLY A 56 -5.17 19.35 7.87
C GLY A 56 -5.19 19.65 6.37
N HIS A 57 -5.04 20.92 6.03
CA HIS A 57 -4.94 21.37 4.63
C HIS A 57 -3.54 21.29 4.03
N ASN A 58 -2.56 20.84 4.81
CA ASN A 58 -1.19 20.74 4.31
C ASN A 58 -1.06 19.67 3.22
N PRO A 59 -0.15 19.84 2.25
CA PRO A 59 0.14 18.80 1.27
C PRO A 59 0.74 17.57 1.97
N ILE A 60 0.66 16.42 1.29
CA ILE A 60 1.34 15.22 1.75
C ILE A 60 2.85 15.45 1.66
N ARG A 61 3.56 15.36 2.79
CA ARG A 61 4.99 15.66 2.89
C ARG A 61 5.85 14.46 2.53
N VAL A 62 6.97 14.73 1.88
CA VAL A 62 7.99 13.71 1.56
C VAL A 62 9.16 13.84 2.53
N GLN A 63 9.55 12.72 3.13
CA GLN A 63 10.71 12.66 4.00
C GLN A 63 11.58 11.43 3.71
N SER A 64 12.85 11.51 4.05
CA SER A 64 13.77 10.39 4.03
C SER A 64 14.71 10.42 5.24
N MET A 65 15.67 9.51 5.29
CA MET A 65 16.54 9.29 6.44
C MET A 65 17.99 9.14 6.00
N THR A 66 18.91 9.79 6.72
CA THR A 66 20.34 9.62 6.51
C THR A 66 20.79 8.18 6.78
N THR A 67 21.82 7.77 6.08
CA THR A 67 22.48 6.46 6.24
C THR A 67 23.88 6.56 6.83
N THR A 68 24.36 7.80 7.05
CA THR A 68 25.66 8.10 7.64
C THR A 68 25.68 7.80 9.15
N ASP A 69 26.87 7.62 9.71
CA ASP A 69 27.08 7.64 11.16
C ASP A 69 26.78 9.05 11.70
N THR A 70 25.88 9.15 12.66
CA THR A 70 25.48 10.44 13.25
C THR A 70 26.64 11.13 13.97
N MET A 71 27.65 10.40 14.43
CA MET A 71 28.87 10.98 14.99
C MET A 71 29.83 11.52 13.95
N ASP A 72 29.70 11.14 12.66
CA ASP A 72 30.34 11.81 11.54
C ASP A 72 29.49 13.02 11.10
N THR A 73 29.69 14.14 11.79
CA THR A 73 28.96 15.38 11.56
C THR A 73 29.07 15.84 10.11
N ALA A 74 30.25 15.80 9.54
CA ALA A 74 30.48 16.32 8.18
C ALA A 74 29.76 15.49 7.12
N ALA A 75 29.84 14.17 7.20
CA ALA A 75 29.13 13.27 6.28
C ALA A 75 27.61 13.39 6.43
N THR A 76 27.10 13.48 7.67
CA THR A 76 25.65 13.60 7.95
C THR A 76 25.09 14.94 7.46
N VAL A 77 25.82 16.04 7.65
CA VAL A 77 25.44 17.35 7.11
C VAL A 77 25.40 17.34 5.59
N ALA A 78 26.47 16.83 4.95
CA ALA A 78 26.55 16.75 3.49
C ALA A 78 25.41 15.91 2.88
N GLN A 79 25.13 14.74 3.45
CA GLN A 79 24.02 13.89 3.00
C GLN A 79 22.65 14.56 3.23
N SER A 80 22.46 15.20 4.38
CA SER A 80 21.21 15.94 4.69
C SER A 80 20.96 17.05 3.66
N ILE A 81 22.01 17.80 3.27
CA ILE A 81 21.91 18.86 2.25
C ILE A 81 21.51 18.27 0.90
N ARG A 82 22.16 17.19 0.43
CA ARG A 82 21.79 16.53 -0.83
C ARG A 82 20.34 16.05 -0.81
N MET A 83 19.88 15.51 0.32
CA MET A 83 18.47 15.12 0.50
C MET A 83 17.52 16.31 0.36
N ILE A 84 17.84 17.44 1.01
CA ILE A 84 17.01 18.65 0.95
C ILE A 84 16.98 19.22 -0.48
N GLU A 85 18.11 19.25 -1.17
CA GLU A 85 18.21 19.67 -2.57
C GLU A 85 17.42 18.77 -3.51
N ALA A 86 17.30 17.46 -3.19
CA ALA A 86 16.44 16.52 -3.90
C ALA A 86 14.93 16.70 -3.59
N GLY A 87 14.56 17.58 -2.66
CA GLY A 87 13.18 17.88 -2.30
C GLY A 87 12.67 17.22 -1.01
N CYS A 88 13.57 16.74 -0.15
CA CYS A 88 13.22 16.23 1.18
C CYS A 88 12.71 17.37 2.07
N GLU A 89 11.50 17.23 2.56
CA GLU A 89 10.86 18.27 3.38
C GLU A 89 11.14 18.08 4.89
N LEU A 90 11.48 16.86 5.33
CA LEU A 90 11.91 16.52 6.67
C LEU A 90 13.08 15.54 6.60
N VAL A 91 14.19 15.85 7.24
CA VAL A 91 15.37 14.97 7.28
C VAL A 91 15.36 14.18 8.59
N ARG A 92 15.32 12.85 8.52
CA ARG A 92 15.41 11.99 9.70
C ARG A 92 16.82 11.49 9.90
N ILE A 93 17.32 11.61 11.12
CA ILE A 93 18.67 11.23 11.54
C ILE A 93 18.55 10.26 12.72
N THR A 94 19.22 9.13 12.66
CA THR A 94 19.23 8.15 13.76
C THR A 94 20.03 8.68 14.95
N ALA A 95 19.51 8.53 16.16
CA ALA A 95 20.21 8.89 17.38
C ALA A 95 20.14 7.73 18.40
N PRO A 96 21.00 6.69 18.23
CA PRO A 96 20.94 5.49 19.04
C PRO A 96 21.44 5.68 20.47
N SER A 97 22.27 6.67 20.73
CA SER A 97 22.82 7.00 22.05
C SER A 97 22.62 8.46 22.41
N LYS A 98 22.89 8.78 23.69
CA LYS A 98 22.88 10.17 24.18
C LYS A 98 23.88 11.05 23.44
N LYS A 99 25.07 10.53 23.10
CA LYS A 99 26.10 11.27 22.35
C LYS A 99 25.64 11.63 20.95
N ASP A 100 24.99 10.70 20.24
CA ASP A 100 24.40 10.97 18.93
C ASP A 100 23.33 12.05 19.03
N ALA A 101 22.48 11.98 20.06
CA ALA A 101 21.44 12.99 20.30
C ALA A 101 22.05 14.38 20.57
N GLU A 102 23.12 14.46 21.36
CA GLU A 102 23.85 15.70 21.63
C GLU A 102 24.49 16.27 20.35
N ASN A 103 25.04 15.40 19.48
CA ASN A 103 25.67 15.81 18.22
C ASN A 103 24.67 16.38 17.21
N LEU A 104 23.37 16.08 17.33
CA LEU A 104 22.33 16.69 16.50
C LEU A 104 22.32 18.22 16.57
N ALA A 105 22.78 18.81 17.69
CA ALA A 105 22.90 20.26 17.83
C ALA A 105 23.92 20.85 16.85
N GLU A 106 25.09 20.22 16.70
CA GLU A 106 26.13 20.66 15.77
C GLU A 106 25.72 20.38 14.31
N ILE A 107 25.13 19.23 14.03
CA ILE A 107 24.58 18.90 12.70
C ILE A 107 23.54 19.96 12.30
N LYS A 108 22.58 20.26 13.15
CA LYS A 108 21.55 21.27 12.91
C LYS A 108 22.17 22.66 12.64
N LYS A 109 23.11 23.06 13.47
CA LYS A 109 23.82 24.36 13.33
C LYS A 109 24.50 24.47 11.97
N GLN A 110 25.19 23.44 11.51
CA GLN A 110 25.90 23.45 10.22
C GLN A 110 24.92 23.47 9.03
N ILE A 111 23.82 22.69 9.09
CA ILE A 111 22.76 22.71 8.06
C ILE A 111 22.14 24.11 7.97
N ARG A 112 21.86 24.77 9.12
CA ARG A 112 21.32 26.13 9.17
C ARG A 112 22.33 27.15 8.64
N ALA A 113 23.63 27.03 8.97
CA ALA A 113 24.69 27.87 8.45
C ALA A 113 24.86 27.76 6.93
N ALA A 114 24.54 26.60 6.35
CA ALA A 114 24.50 26.39 4.90
C ALA A 114 23.24 26.96 4.23
N GLY A 115 22.31 27.56 4.98
CA GLY A 115 21.10 28.20 4.45
C GLY A 115 19.85 27.29 4.34
N PHE A 116 19.91 26.11 4.87
CA PHE A 116 18.77 25.14 4.79
C PHE A 116 17.98 25.09 6.09
N ASN A 117 16.64 25.17 5.99
CA ASN A 117 15.73 25.23 7.14
C ASN A 117 14.81 24.01 7.29
N ALA A 118 15.03 22.94 6.52
CA ALA A 118 14.21 21.73 6.65
C ALA A 118 14.23 21.20 8.09
N PRO A 119 13.08 20.83 8.68
CA PRO A 119 13.03 20.28 10.02
C PRO A 119 13.81 18.96 10.14
N LEU A 120 14.49 18.79 11.27
CA LEU A 120 15.18 17.55 11.60
C LEU A 120 14.31 16.67 12.48
N VAL A 121 14.39 15.36 12.24
CA VAL A 121 13.69 14.33 13.00
C VAL A 121 14.71 13.40 13.63
N ALA A 122 14.78 13.31 14.95
CA ALA A 122 15.60 12.34 15.63
C ALA A 122 14.89 10.99 15.72
N ASP A 123 15.52 9.95 15.22
CA ASP A 123 15.01 8.58 15.30
C ASP A 123 15.65 7.86 16.49
N ILE A 124 14.88 7.71 17.55
CA ILE A 124 15.33 7.10 18.79
C ILE A 124 14.95 5.63 18.82
N HIS A 125 15.94 4.75 18.94
CA HIS A 125 15.71 3.31 18.89
C HIS A 125 15.43 2.71 20.29
N PHE A 126 16.33 2.89 21.28
CA PHE A 126 16.27 2.11 22.52
C PHE A 126 16.46 2.92 23.81
N THR A 127 16.77 4.22 23.72
CA THR A 127 17.30 4.96 24.87
C THR A 127 16.43 6.18 25.19
N PRO A 128 15.60 6.14 26.26
CA PRO A 128 14.77 7.28 26.68
C PRO A 128 15.57 8.58 26.85
N ASN A 129 16.75 8.50 27.48
CA ASN A 129 17.60 9.68 27.70
C ASN A 129 18.05 10.36 26.40
N ALA A 130 18.29 9.59 25.34
CA ALA A 130 18.61 10.16 24.03
C ALA A 130 17.40 10.92 23.44
N ALA A 131 16.18 10.41 23.64
CA ALA A 131 14.96 11.08 23.21
C ALA A 131 14.77 12.43 23.91
N GLU A 132 15.00 12.48 25.23
CA GLU A 132 14.86 13.69 26.04
C GLU A 132 15.88 14.77 25.64
N VAL A 133 17.13 14.38 25.31
CA VAL A 133 18.14 15.29 24.77
C VAL A 133 17.74 15.79 23.39
N ALA A 134 17.40 14.87 22.48
CA ALA A 134 17.03 15.22 21.10
C ALA A 134 15.81 16.13 21.05
N ALA A 135 14.81 15.93 21.91
CA ALA A 135 13.59 16.72 21.97
C ALA A 135 13.83 18.21 22.25
N ARG A 136 14.96 18.56 22.87
CA ARG A 136 15.36 19.96 23.10
C ARG A 136 16.11 20.60 21.91
N ILE A 137 16.46 19.79 20.91
CA ILE A 137 17.35 20.20 19.80
C ILE A 137 16.61 20.24 18.48
N VAL A 138 15.88 19.14 18.15
CA VAL A 138 15.26 18.96 16.85
C VAL A 138 13.77 19.30 16.85
N GLU A 139 13.18 19.42 15.68
CA GLU A 139 11.76 19.79 15.53
C GLU A 139 10.79 18.61 15.74
N LYS A 140 11.29 17.38 15.62
CA LYS A 140 10.49 16.17 15.88
C LYS A 140 11.35 15.03 16.41
N VAL A 141 10.83 14.25 17.34
CA VAL A 141 11.42 12.99 17.78
C VAL A 141 10.53 11.83 17.37
N ARG A 142 11.13 10.69 17.03
CA ARG A 142 10.41 9.44 16.83
C ARG A 142 10.75 8.45 17.93
N VAL A 143 9.74 7.89 18.54
CA VAL A 143 9.84 6.80 19.50
C VAL A 143 9.12 5.56 18.97
N ASN A 144 9.65 4.38 19.30
CA ASN A 144 9.01 3.10 19.03
C ASN A 144 8.51 2.52 20.35
N PRO A 145 7.19 2.41 20.54
CA PRO A 145 6.60 1.90 21.80
C PRO A 145 7.23 0.59 22.29
N GLY A 146 7.43 -0.38 21.40
CA GLY A 146 7.97 -1.68 21.76
C GLY A 146 9.44 -1.70 22.18
N ASN A 147 10.19 -0.62 21.94
CA ASN A 147 11.61 -0.52 22.26
C ASN A 147 11.92 0.58 23.28
N TYR A 148 11.00 1.52 23.50
CA TYR A 148 11.26 2.71 24.33
C TYR A 148 11.28 2.41 25.83
N ALA A 149 10.18 1.92 26.36
CA ALA A 149 10.01 1.63 27.79
C ALA A 149 9.64 0.18 28.08
N ASP A 150 9.12 -0.50 27.08
CA ASP A 150 8.58 -1.85 27.14
C ASP A 150 9.48 -2.79 26.33
N LYS A 151 10.64 -3.14 26.89
CA LYS A 151 11.64 -3.93 26.18
C LYS A 151 11.20 -5.37 25.97
N LYS A 152 11.44 -5.87 24.76
CA LYS A 152 11.31 -7.28 24.42
C LYS A 152 12.38 -8.09 25.17
N LYS A 153 11.94 -9.02 26.01
CA LYS A 153 12.81 -9.93 26.77
C LYS A 153 12.80 -11.35 26.20
N PHE A 154 11.96 -11.60 25.20
CA PHE A 154 11.69 -12.94 24.64
C PHE A 154 11.12 -13.91 25.70
N ASP A 155 10.43 -13.37 26.70
CA ASP A 155 9.83 -14.13 27.77
C ASP A 155 8.37 -14.45 27.41
N VAL A 156 8.08 -15.74 27.27
CA VAL A 156 6.70 -16.21 27.10
C VAL A 156 6.04 -16.21 28.47
N ARG A 157 5.51 -15.05 28.85
CA ARG A 157 4.83 -14.89 30.15
C ARG A 157 3.41 -14.37 29.89
N GLU A 158 2.43 -15.09 30.41
CA GLU A 158 1.07 -14.55 30.48
C GLU A 158 1.01 -13.46 31.56
N TYR A 159 0.44 -12.32 31.20
CA TYR A 159 0.18 -11.21 32.08
C TYR A 159 -1.26 -11.27 32.59
N THR A 160 -1.46 -11.25 33.89
CA THR A 160 -2.77 -10.94 34.46
C THR A 160 -3.17 -9.50 34.16
N ASP A 161 -4.45 -9.16 34.28
CA ASP A 161 -4.90 -7.78 34.05
C ASP A 161 -4.25 -6.78 35.03
N ALA A 162 -3.98 -7.22 36.26
CA ALA A 162 -3.29 -6.41 37.27
C ALA A 162 -1.83 -6.15 36.89
N GLU A 163 -1.08 -7.20 36.51
CA GLU A 163 0.31 -7.07 36.07
C GLU A 163 0.41 -6.22 34.78
N TYR A 164 -0.58 -6.37 33.86
CA TYR A 164 -0.62 -5.54 32.67
C TYR A 164 -0.82 -4.06 33.02
N ALA A 165 -1.70 -3.75 33.95
CA ALA A 165 -1.94 -2.39 34.42
C ALA A 165 -0.73 -1.78 35.13
N GLU A 166 0.00 -2.56 35.97
CA GLU A 166 1.25 -2.13 36.61
C GLU A 166 2.34 -1.79 35.57
N GLU A 167 2.48 -2.60 34.53
CA GLU A 167 3.42 -2.31 33.41
C GLU A 167 3.04 -1.05 32.64
N LEU A 168 1.73 -0.79 32.42
CA LEU A 168 1.28 0.46 31.81
C LEU A 168 1.63 1.68 32.65
N GLU A 169 1.49 1.59 33.98
CA GLU A 169 1.88 2.70 34.86
C GLU A 169 3.39 2.92 34.84
N ARG A 170 4.19 1.87 34.82
CA ARG A 170 5.64 1.96 34.67
C ARG A 170 6.04 2.63 33.33
N ILE A 171 5.32 2.31 32.24
CA ILE A 171 5.53 2.96 30.96
C ILE A 171 5.17 4.44 31.05
N ARG A 172 4.04 4.78 31.67
CA ARG A 172 3.60 6.15 31.92
C ARG A 172 4.66 6.97 32.63
N GLU A 173 5.19 6.46 33.76
CA GLU A 173 6.24 7.12 34.51
C GLU A 173 7.50 7.42 33.69
N ARG A 174 7.89 6.50 32.80
CA ARG A 174 9.09 6.65 31.97
C ARG A 174 8.88 7.52 30.74
N PHE A 175 7.67 7.56 30.22
CA PHE A 175 7.37 8.29 28.98
C PHE A 175 6.91 9.72 29.22
N THR A 176 6.22 10.00 30.31
CA THR A 176 5.73 11.33 30.66
C THR A 176 6.81 12.42 30.66
N PRO A 177 8.06 12.19 31.15
CA PRO A 177 9.10 13.22 31.08
C PRO A 177 9.38 13.69 29.64
N LEU A 178 9.47 12.77 28.67
CA LEU A 178 9.65 13.12 27.26
C LEU A 178 8.47 13.92 26.72
N VAL A 179 7.23 13.52 27.04
CA VAL A 179 6.02 14.24 26.59
C VAL A 179 6.04 15.69 27.09
N ARG A 180 6.43 15.91 28.34
CA ARG A 180 6.53 17.26 28.94
C ARG A 180 7.62 18.09 28.30
N ILE A 181 8.79 17.50 28.00
CA ILE A 181 9.89 18.17 27.30
C ILE A 181 9.43 18.57 25.88
N CYS A 182 8.80 17.67 25.14
CA CYS A 182 8.26 17.98 23.81
C CYS A 182 7.25 19.12 23.86
N LYS A 183 6.37 19.13 24.86
CA LYS A 183 5.40 20.19 25.06
C LYS A 183 6.04 21.53 25.38
N GLU A 184 7.05 21.55 26.25
CA GLU A 184 7.80 22.75 26.65
C GLU A 184 8.56 23.35 25.48
N HIS A 185 9.21 22.52 24.66
CA HIS A 185 10.04 22.97 23.54
C HIS A 185 9.31 23.12 22.20
N GLY A 186 8.01 22.80 22.14
CA GLY A 186 7.25 22.81 20.89
C GLY A 186 7.70 21.75 19.90
N THR A 187 8.29 20.66 20.38
CA THR A 187 8.79 19.55 19.57
C THR A 187 7.67 18.57 19.29
N ALA A 188 7.45 18.24 18.03
CA ALA A 188 6.49 17.21 17.64
C ALA A 188 7.03 15.80 17.96
N MET A 189 6.12 14.83 18.06
CA MET A 189 6.47 13.44 18.31
C MET A 189 5.85 12.52 17.24
N ARG A 190 6.62 11.55 16.75
CA ARG A 190 6.04 10.42 16.04
C ARG A 190 6.06 9.17 16.93
N ILE A 191 4.88 8.64 17.22
CA ILE A 191 4.71 7.31 17.81
C ILE A 191 4.73 6.33 16.63
N GLY A 192 5.86 5.65 16.46
CA GLY A 192 6.17 4.85 15.29
C GLY A 192 6.29 3.38 15.62
N THR A 193 5.20 2.62 15.49
CA THR A 193 5.17 1.17 15.68
C THR A 193 5.68 0.45 14.44
N ASN A 194 6.53 -0.54 14.65
CA ASN A 194 6.99 -1.47 13.62
C ASN A 194 6.53 -2.88 13.97
N HIS A 195 5.98 -3.60 13.00
CA HIS A 195 5.77 -5.04 13.08
C HIS A 195 7.09 -5.76 13.37
N GLY A 196 7.08 -6.77 14.21
CA GLY A 196 8.29 -7.48 14.63
C GLY A 196 9.08 -6.82 15.77
N SER A 197 8.76 -5.57 16.16
CA SER A 197 9.34 -4.91 17.34
C SER A 197 8.29 -4.58 18.43
N LEU A 198 7.21 -5.31 18.46
CA LEU A 198 6.21 -5.22 19.55
C LEU A 198 6.80 -5.77 20.84
N SER A 199 6.39 -5.21 21.99
CA SER A 199 6.80 -5.70 23.30
C SER A 199 6.21 -7.09 23.59
N ASP A 200 6.88 -7.85 24.48
CA ASP A 200 6.40 -9.18 24.87
C ASP A 200 4.98 -9.12 25.48
N ARG A 201 4.68 -8.05 26.21
CA ARG A 201 3.36 -7.82 26.80
C ARG A 201 2.27 -7.67 25.73
N ILE A 202 2.53 -6.90 24.68
CA ILE A 202 1.61 -6.75 23.55
C ILE A 202 1.49 -8.06 22.77
N LEU A 203 2.63 -8.72 22.50
CA LEU A 203 2.64 -10.01 21.79
C LEU A 203 1.84 -11.09 22.52
N ASN A 204 1.96 -11.15 23.83
CA ASN A 204 1.22 -12.14 24.64
C ASN A 204 -0.29 -11.87 24.69
N ARG A 205 -0.72 -10.61 24.70
CA ARG A 205 -2.14 -10.26 24.79
C ARG A 205 -2.86 -10.18 23.45
N TYR A 206 -2.20 -9.63 22.43
CA TYR A 206 -2.80 -9.32 21.11
C TYR A 206 -2.16 -10.09 19.95
N GLY A 207 -1.03 -10.78 20.17
CA GLY A 207 -0.25 -11.43 19.14
C GLY A 207 0.54 -10.45 18.25
N ASP A 208 1.28 -11.00 17.30
CA ASP A 208 1.98 -10.22 16.26
C ASP A 208 1.01 -9.88 15.11
N THR A 209 0.05 -9.02 15.39
CA THR A 209 -1.13 -8.73 14.59
C THR A 209 -1.29 -7.22 14.37
N PRO A 210 -2.08 -6.80 13.35
CA PRO A 210 -2.49 -5.40 13.22
C PRO A 210 -3.11 -4.81 14.49
N GLU A 211 -3.90 -5.59 15.23
CA GLU A 211 -4.49 -5.18 16.50
C GLU A 211 -3.42 -4.88 17.56
N GLY A 212 -2.43 -5.75 17.68
CA GLY A 212 -1.29 -5.53 18.60
C GLY A 212 -0.48 -4.28 18.23
N MET A 213 -0.29 -4.03 16.94
CA MET A 213 0.38 -2.82 16.46
C MET A 213 -0.39 -1.55 16.84
N VAL A 214 -1.69 -1.54 16.64
CA VAL A 214 -2.55 -0.39 16.95
C VAL A 214 -2.60 -0.15 18.44
N GLU A 215 -2.83 -1.18 19.27
CA GLU A 215 -2.88 -1.03 20.72
C GLU A 215 -1.55 -0.53 21.30
N SER A 216 -0.42 -1.04 20.78
CA SER A 216 0.91 -0.55 21.18
C SER A 216 1.06 0.97 21.00
N ALA A 217 0.54 1.53 19.91
CA ALA A 217 0.55 2.98 19.70
C ALA A 217 -0.49 3.71 20.55
N PHE A 218 -1.67 3.14 20.73
CA PHE A 218 -2.77 3.75 21.47
C PHE A 218 -2.44 3.91 22.98
N GLU A 219 -1.71 2.99 23.55
CA GLU A 219 -1.25 3.11 24.94
C GLU A 219 -0.39 4.36 25.14
N PHE A 220 0.57 4.60 24.25
CA PHE A 220 1.41 5.80 24.29
C PHE A 220 0.62 7.07 23.95
N LEU A 221 -0.31 6.97 23.01
CA LEU A 221 -1.17 8.08 22.63
C LEU A 221 -2.09 8.53 23.77
N ARG A 222 -2.64 7.58 24.56
CA ARG A 222 -3.45 7.91 25.75
C ARG A 222 -2.63 8.70 26.78
N ILE A 223 -1.37 8.32 27.02
CA ILE A 223 -0.48 9.07 27.92
C ILE A 223 -0.27 10.50 27.41
N CYS A 224 0.00 10.68 26.11
CA CYS A 224 0.14 12.01 25.53
C CYS A 224 -1.14 12.86 25.70
N ARG A 225 -2.31 12.26 25.49
CA ARG A 225 -3.61 12.93 25.67
C ARG A 225 -3.87 13.32 27.10
N ASP A 226 -3.53 12.46 28.08
CA ASP A 226 -3.66 12.76 29.51
C ASP A 226 -2.77 13.95 29.92
N GLU A 227 -1.59 14.10 29.29
CA GLU A 227 -0.71 15.27 29.43
C GLU A 227 -1.14 16.48 28.58
N ASN A 228 -2.27 16.41 27.88
CA ASN A 228 -2.76 17.44 26.94
C ASN A 228 -1.67 17.83 25.92
N TYR A 229 -1.04 16.82 25.31
CA TYR A 229 -0.06 16.98 24.25
C TYR A 229 -0.54 16.31 22.97
N HIS A 230 -0.65 17.11 21.88
CA HIS A 230 -1.30 16.70 20.65
C HIS A 230 -0.47 16.88 19.38
N GLU A 231 0.77 17.34 19.49
CA GLU A 231 1.69 17.47 18.35
C GLU A 231 2.28 16.09 17.97
N ILE A 232 1.38 15.19 17.54
CA ILE A 232 1.68 13.76 17.36
C ILE A 232 1.38 13.33 15.93
N VAL A 233 2.30 12.54 15.37
CA VAL A 233 2.15 11.81 14.12
C VAL A 233 2.23 10.31 14.42
N LEU A 234 1.40 9.49 13.79
CA LEU A 234 1.38 8.04 14.00
C LEU A 234 1.93 7.29 12.78
N SER A 235 2.52 6.11 13.01
CA SER A 235 2.90 5.22 11.91
C SER A 235 2.84 3.74 12.31
N MET A 236 2.40 2.88 11.36
CA MET A 236 2.23 1.43 11.49
C MET A 236 3.03 0.73 10.41
N LYS A 237 4.34 0.64 10.55
CA LYS A 237 5.21 0.08 9.51
C LYS A 237 5.37 -1.42 9.63
N ALA A 238 5.35 -2.10 8.49
CA ALA A 238 5.68 -3.51 8.36
C ALA A 238 6.41 -3.77 7.04
N SER A 239 7.14 -4.87 6.97
CA SER A 239 7.72 -5.38 5.72
C SER A 239 6.69 -6.16 4.90
N ASN A 240 5.68 -6.75 5.54
CA ASN A 240 4.52 -7.33 4.88
C ASN A 240 3.50 -6.23 4.58
N VAL A 241 3.28 -5.93 3.29
CA VAL A 241 2.36 -4.85 2.87
C VAL A 241 0.91 -5.10 3.26
N GLN A 242 0.46 -6.37 3.31
CA GLN A 242 -0.89 -6.70 3.77
C GLN A 242 -1.07 -6.30 5.24
N VAL A 243 -0.15 -6.71 6.10
CA VAL A 243 -0.17 -6.34 7.54
C VAL A 243 -0.09 -4.83 7.72
N MET A 244 0.79 -4.17 6.96
CA MET A 244 0.95 -2.72 7.00
C MET A 244 -0.35 -2.00 6.66
N VAL A 245 -0.99 -2.33 5.55
CA VAL A 245 -2.23 -1.70 5.11
C VAL A 245 -3.37 -1.95 6.10
N GLN A 246 -3.53 -3.19 6.58
CA GLN A 246 -4.52 -3.55 7.58
C GLN A 246 -4.32 -2.79 8.89
N ALA A 247 -3.07 -2.66 9.36
CA ALA A 247 -2.76 -1.94 10.60
C ALA A 247 -3.11 -0.44 10.49
N TYR A 248 -2.80 0.23 9.37
CA TYR A 248 -3.19 1.63 9.17
C TYR A 248 -4.71 1.80 9.04
N ARG A 249 -5.39 0.93 8.30
CA ARG A 249 -6.87 0.97 8.20
C ARG A 249 -7.52 0.80 9.58
N LEU A 250 -7.06 -0.17 10.36
CA LEU A 250 -7.54 -0.42 11.72
C LEU A 250 -7.23 0.75 12.66
N LEU A 251 -6.04 1.36 12.54
CA LEU A 251 -5.67 2.56 13.29
C LEU A 251 -6.65 3.71 13.01
N VAL A 252 -6.95 3.98 11.74
CA VAL A 252 -7.89 5.04 11.35
C VAL A 252 -9.29 4.72 11.83
N HIS A 253 -9.77 3.48 11.65
CA HIS A 253 -11.07 3.05 12.15
C HIS A 253 -11.22 3.29 13.67
N ARG A 254 -10.23 2.87 14.45
CA ARG A 254 -10.24 3.09 15.90
C ARG A 254 -10.13 4.56 16.29
N MET A 255 -9.33 5.35 15.57
CA MET A 255 -9.29 6.80 15.79
C MET A 255 -10.64 7.47 15.49
N MET A 256 -11.31 7.08 14.40
CA MET A 256 -12.66 7.56 14.09
C MET A 256 -13.65 7.23 15.21
N ALA A 257 -13.60 6.01 15.75
CA ALA A 257 -14.47 5.56 16.85
C ALA A 257 -14.25 6.38 18.13
N GLU A 258 -13.01 6.77 18.41
CA GLU A 258 -12.64 7.61 19.58
C GLU A 258 -12.81 9.13 19.31
N GLY A 259 -13.13 9.54 18.08
CA GLY A 259 -13.14 10.94 17.68
C GLY A 259 -11.73 11.56 17.64
N TRP A 260 -10.71 10.78 17.32
CA TRP A 260 -9.32 11.21 17.19
C TRP A 260 -8.95 11.37 15.71
N ASP A 261 -7.99 12.28 15.44
CA ASP A 261 -7.69 12.74 14.10
C ASP A 261 -6.19 13.02 13.88
N TYR A 262 -5.33 12.21 14.46
CA TYR A 262 -3.88 12.39 14.34
C TYR A 262 -3.36 12.05 12.94
N PRO A 263 -2.43 12.88 12.39
CA PRO A 263 -1.87 12.64 11.07
C PRO A 263 -0.99 11.38 11.01
N LEU A 264 -0.89 10.83 9.81
CA LEU A 264 -0.23 9.56 9.56
C LEU A 264 1.02 9.72 8.69
N HIS A 265 2.10 9.06 9.12
CA HIS A 265 3.31 8.85 8.32
C HIS A 265 3.32 7.44 7.74
N LEU A 266 3.28 7.35 6.40
CA LEU A 266 3.25 6.08 5.69
C LEU A 266 4.64 5.61 5.29
N GLY A 267 4.86 4.30 5.31
CA GLY A 267 6.09 3.69 4.82
C GLY A 267 6.08 2.18 4.98
N VAL A 268 6.72 1.50 4.05
CA VAL A 268 7.01 0.06 4.11
C VAL A 268 8.44 -0.10 4.63
N THR A 269 8.67 -1.00 5.57
CA THR A 269 10.02 -1.35 6.05
C THR A 269 10.62 -2.45 5.18
N GLU A 270 11.94 -2.41 4.96
CA GLU A 270 12.64 -3.44 4.20
C GLU A 270 11.99 -3.70 2.83
N ALA A 271 11.72 -2.62 2.09
CA ALA A 271 11.06 -2.75 0.80
C ALA A 271 11.94 -3.45 -0.24
N GLY A 272 13.26 -3.33 -0.11
CA GLY A 272 14.24 -3.89 -1.04
C GLY A 272 14.92 -2.80 -1.87
N ASP A 273 15.68 -3.21 -2.85
CA ASP A 273 16.41 -2.33 -3.77
C ASP A 273 15.71 -2.21 -5.12
N GLY A 274 16.16 -1.24 -5.90
CA GLY A 274 15.78 -1.07 -7.29
C GLY A 274 14.29 -1.05 -7.53
N GLU A 275 13.87 -1.84 -8.50
CA GLU A 275 12.49 -1.95 -8.97
C GLU A 275 11.57 -2.60 -7.92
N ASP A 276 12.05 -3.65 -7.24
CA ASP A 276 11.27 -4.38 -6.23
C ASP A 276 10.89 -3.47 -5.05
N GLY A 277 11.82 -2.65 -4.59
CA GLY A 277 11.57 -1.67 -3.52
C GLY A 277 10.55 -0.61 -3.93
N ARG A 278 10.59 -0.16 -5.19
CA ARG A 278 9.62 0.78 -5.75
C ARG A 278 8.22 0.18 -5.84
N ILE A 279 8.11 -1.03 -6.37
CA ILE A 279 6.84 -1.77 -6.49
C ILE A 279 6.22 -1.99 -5.11
N LYS A 280 6.99 -2.50 -4.16
CA LYS A 280 6.53 -2.82 -2.81
C LYS A 280 6.09 -1.58 -2.04
N SER A 281 6.87 -0.49 -2.14
CA SER A 281 6.52 0.80 -1.53
C SER A 281 5.26 1.39 -2.17
N ALA A 282 5.16 1.37 -3.50
CA ALA A 282 4.00 1.89 -4.23
C ALA A 282 2.73 1.08 -3.93
N ALA A 283 2.81 -0.26 -3.90
CA ALA A 283 1.65 -1.10 -3.56
C ALA A 283 1.16 -0.86 -2.13
N GLY A 284 2.06 -0.78 -1.15
CA GLY A 284 1.69 -0.58 0.26
C GLY A 284 1.24 0.85 0.57
N ILE A 285 2.06 1.85 0.24
CA ILE A 285 1.74 3.27 0.46
C ILE A 285 0.56 3.69 -0.43
N GLY A 286 0.57 3.25 -1.70
CA GLY A 286 -0.48 3.55 -2.67
C GLY A 286 -1.84 3.04 -2.24
N ALA A 287 -1.93 1.86 -1.62
CA ALA A 287 -3.20 1.33 -1.10
C ALA A 287 -3.88 2.27 -0.09
N LEU A 288 -3.09 2.98 0.71
CA LEU A 288 -3.61 3.95 1.68
C LEU A 288 -3.89 5.31 1.02
N LEU A 289 -2.99 5.79 0.16
CA LEU A 289 -3.19 7.05 -0.56
C LEU A 289 -4.40 7.00 -1.51
N GLU A 290 -4.69 5.86 -2.15
CA GLU A 290 -5.89 5.67 -2.96
C GLU A 290 -7.18 5.88 -2.15
N ASP A 291 -7.17 5.52 -0.86
CA ASP A 291 -8.29 5.73 0.07
C ASP A 291 -8.21 7.06 0.84
N GLY A 292 -7.32 7.98 0.42
CA GLY A 292 -7.16 9.30 1.02
C GLY A 292 -6.48 9.30 2.38
N ILE A 293 -5.80 8.23 2.76
CA ILE A 293 -5.12 8.07 4.06
C ILE A 293 -3.64 8.40 3.89
N GLY A 294 -3.12 9.29 4.73
CA GLY A 294 -1.69 9.63 4.80
C GLY A 294 -1.40 11.11 4.65
N ASP A 295 -0.47 11.60 5.47
CA ASP A 295 -0.11 13.00 5.54
C ASP A 295 1.38 13.23 5.28
N THR A 296 2.19 12.19 5.42
CA THR A 296 3.61 12.18 5.04
C THR A 296 4.02 10.77 4.65
N VAL A 297 4.98 10.67 3.72
CA VAL A 297 5.45 9.40 3.20
C VAL A 297 6.98 9.30 3.24
N ARG A 298 7.46 8.07 3.39
CA ARG A 298 8.83 7.68 3.09
C ARG A 298 8.83 6.40 2.24
N VAL A 299 9.40 6.48 1.08
CA VAL A 299 9.84 5.31 0.33
C VAL A 299 11.20 4.88 0.89
N SER A 300 11.37 3.60 1.20
CA SER A 300 12.63 3.06 1.75
C SER A 300 13.23 2.09 0.75
N LEU A 301 14.33 2.51 0.15
CA LEU A 301 15.10 1.71 -0.80
C LEU A 301 16.48 1.38 -0.22
N THR A 302 17.16 0.40 -0.80
CA THR A 302 18.57 0.10 -0.50
C THR A 302 19.48 0.95 -1.40
N GLU A 303 19.18 2.23 -1.50
CA GLU A 303 19.86 3.24 -2.31
C GLU A 303 20.24 4.43 -1.42
N ASP A 304 21.05 5.36 -1.91
CA ASP A 304 21.29 6.60 -1.21
C ASP A 304 20.00 7.39 -1.04
N PRO A 305 19.74 7.99 0.14
CA PRO A 305 18.44 8.55 0.49
C PRO A 305 17.97 9.69 -0.43
N GLU A 306 18.87 10.40 -1.09
CA GLU A 306 18.52 11.40 -2.09
C GLU A 306 17.79 10.81 -3.31
N PHE A 307 17.98 9.54 -3.62
CA PHE A 307 17.29 8.85 -4.74
C PHE A 307 15.90 8.33 -4.33
N GLU A 308 15.61 8.16 -3.04
CA GLU A 308 14.26 7.79 -2.55
C GLU A 308 13.25 8.93 -2.77
N ILE A 309 13.71 10.18 -2.71
CA ILE A 309 12.84 11.36 -2.66
C ILE A 309 12.08 11.61 -3.95
N PRO A 310 12.69 11.56 -5.15
CA PRO A 310 11.95 11.66 -6.41
C PRO A 310 10.88 10.59 -6.56
N VAL A 311 11.15 9.36 -6.12
CA VAL A 311 10.19 8.24 -6.15
C VAL A 311 9.01 8.52 -5.23
N ALA A 312 9.27 8.95 -4.00
CA ALA A 312 8.24 9.33 -3.04
C ALA A 312 7.40 10.51 -3.55
N ARG A 313 8.04 11.50 -4.18
CA ARG A 313 7.36 12.67 -4.77
C ARG A 313 6.45 12.24 -5.92
N ALA A 314 6.94 11.44 -6.86
CA ALA A 314 6.15 10.93 -7.97
C ALA A 314 4.93 10.12 -7.50
N LEU A 315 5.09 9.35 -6.42
CA LEU A 315 4.00 8.63 -5.79
C LEU A 315 2.94 9.56 -5.20
N VAL A 316 3.35 10.61 -4.47
CA VAL A 316 2.44 11.59 -3.86
C VAL A 316 1.73 12.45 -4.90
N ASP A 317 2.46 12.92 -5.92
CA ASP A 317 1.93 13.82 -6.93
C ASP A 317 0.80 13.19 -7.75
N ARG A 318 0.77 11.88 -7.81
CA ARG A 318 -0.33 11.13 -8.44
C ARG A 318 -1.70 11.44 -7.83
N TYR A 319 -1.76 11.89 -6.59
CA TYR A 319 -3.00 12.13 -5.84
C TYR A 319 -3.39 13.60 -5.74
N ASN A 320 -2.59 14.54 -6.25
CA ASN A 320 -2.86 15.98 -6.14
C ASN A 320 -4.19 16.39 -6.78
N ASP A 321 -4.50 15.85 -7.96
CA ASP A 321 -5.73 16.15 -8.72
C ASP A 321 -6.76 15.01 -8.71
N ARG A 322 -6.57 14.00 -7.86
CA ARG A 322 -7.41 12.80 -7.84
C ARG A 322 -8.90 13.09 -7.60
N ARG A 323 -9.24 14.20 -6.96
CA ARG A 323 -10.63 14.63 -6.72
C ARG A 323 -11.44 14.87 -8.01
N ASN A 324 -10.78 15.14 -9.11
CA ASN A 324 -11.38 15.46 -10.42
C ASN A 324 -11.72 14.21 -11.24
N HIS A 325 -12.01 13.09 -10.60
CA HIS A 325 -12.37 11.85 -11.28
C HIS A 325 -13.87 11.79 -11.65
N ALA A 326 -14.21 10.96 -12.64
CA ALA A 326 -15.60 10.69 -12.98
C ALA A 326 -16.33 9.99 -11.82
N PRO A 327 -17.65 10.25 -11.63
CA PRO A 327 -18.42 9.64 -10.55
C PRO A 327 -18.39 8.11 -10.61
N ILE A 328 -18.17 7.46 -9.47
CA ILE A 328 -18.27 6.02 -9.28
C ILE A 328 -19.50 5.75 -8.40
N PRO A 329 -20.39 4.82 -8.76
CA PRO A 329 -21.57 4.49 -7.96
C PRO A 329 -21.20 4.06 -6.53
N GLU A 330 -21.94 4.58 -5.55
CA GLU A 330 -21.71 4.27 -4.13
C GLU A 330 -21.85 2.76 -3.86
N VAL A 331 -21.18 2.31 -2.81
CA VAL A 331 -21.25 0.94 -2.30
C VAL A 331 -22.33 0.89 -1.22
N ALA A 332 -23.39 0.13 -1.46
CA ALA A 332 -24.47 -0.02 -0.47
C ALA A 332 -24.01 -0.85 0.75
N GLN A 333 -23.21 -1.88 0.49
CA GLN A 333 -22.63 -2.75 1.51
C GLN A 333 -21.23 -3.17 1.07
N VAL A 334 -20.24 -3.03 1.94
CA VAL A 334 -18.86 -3.49 1.69
C VAL A 334 -18.80 -5.00 1.92
N PRO A 335 -18.51 -5.80 0.88
CA PRO A 335 -18.59 -7.25 0.96
C PRO A 335 -17.28 -7.92 1.44
N VAL A 336 -16.27 -7.14 1.80
CA VAL A 336 -14.96 -7.61 2.27
C VAL A 336 -14.62 -7.00 3.62
N ASP A 337 -13.83 -7.71 4.42
CA ASP A 337 -13.26 -7.15 5.64
C ASP A 337 -11.96 -6.40 5.30
N PRO A 338 -11.90 -5.05 5.45
CA PRO A 338 -10.71 -4.29 5.10
C PRO A 338 -9.55 -4.46 6.08
N PHE A 339 -9.77 -5.13 7.19
CA PHE A 339 -8.80 -5.33 8.28
C PHE A 339 -8.17 -6.73 8.27
N SER A 340 -8.62 -7.61 7.38
CA SER A 340 -8.06 -8.95 7.19
C SER A 340 -7.95 -9.31 5.72
N HIS A 341 -6.95 -10.12 5.37
CA HIS A 341 -6.82 -10.59 3.99
C HIS A 341 -7.63 -11.87 3.80
N GLN A 342 -8.63 -11.80 2.93
CA GLN A 342 -9.39 -12.96 2.50
C GLN A 342 -9.53 -12.93 0.97
N ARG A 343 -8.98 -13.95 0.32
CA ARG A 343 -9.11 -14.04 -1.13
C ARG A 343 -10.57 -14.23 -1.54
N ARG A 344 -11.03 -13.45 -2.52
CA ARG A 344 -12.34 -13.58 -3.14
C ARG A 344 -12.53 -15.00 -3.66
N HIS A 345 -13.68 -15.59 -3.39
CA HIS A 345 -14.05 -16.85 -3.99
C HIS A 345 -14.31 -16.67 -5.49
N SER A 346 -13.57 -17.39 -6.32
CA SER A 346 -13.78 -17.49 -7.76
C SER A 346 -13.79 -18.97 -8.17
N ARG A 347 -14.47 -19.29 -9.29
CA ARG A 347 -14.45 -20.65 -9.84
C ARG A 347 -13.11 -20.92 -10.52
N GLU A 348 -12.81 -22.18 -10.74
CA GLU A 348 -11.64 -22.59 -11.52
C GLU A 348 -11.96 -22.57 -13.01
N VAL A 349 -11.10 -21.91 -13.79
CA VAL A 349 -11.08 -21.96 -15.26
C VAL A 349 -9.64 -22.21 -15.67
N LEU A 350 -9.31 -23.42 -16.07
CA LEU A 350 -7.92 -23.87 -16.28
C LEU A 350 -7.07 -23.61 -15.03
N ASN A 351 -6.00 -22.81 -15.15
CA ASN A 351 -5.14 -22.41 -14.03
C ASN A 351 -5.50 -21.01 -13.46
N ILE A 352 -6.72 -20.52 -13.66
CA ILE A 352 -7.19 -19.21 -13.20
C ILE A 352 -8.29 -19.40 -12.15
N GLY A 353 -8.24 -18.62 -11.08
CA GLY A 353 -9.25 -18.65 -10.02
C GLY A 353 -9.06 -19.77 -9.00
N ALA A 354 -10.07 -20.00 -8.17
CA ALA A 354 -10.07 -20.96 -7.07
C ALA A 354 -8.83 -20.85 -6.18
N ARG A 355 -8.01 -21.91 -6.12
CA ARG A 355 -6.77 -21.95 -5.32
C ARG A 355 -5.50 -21.64 -6.13
N HIS A 356 -5.64 -21.42 -7.43
CA HIS A 356 -4.49 -21.07 -8.27
C HIS A 356 -3.94 -19.70 -7.90
N VAL A 357 -2.62 -19.53 -8.04
CA VAL A 357 -1.99 -18.22 -7.90
C VAL A 357 -2.47 -17.32 -9.03
N PRO A 358 -2.54 -15.99 -8.82
CA PRO A 358 -2.92 -15.06 -9.88
C PRO A 358 -2.00 -15.19 -11.09
N VAL A 359 -2.61 -15.19 -12.29
CA VAL A 359 -1.87 -15.33 -13.55
C VAL A 359 -1.30 -14.01 -14.04
N VAL A 360 -0.25 -14.07 -14.85
CA VAL A 360 0.28 -12.93 -15.61
C VAL A 360 -0.07 -13.13 -17.07
N MET A 361 -0.78 -12.16 -17.65
CA MET A 361 -1.10 -12.12 -19.08
C MET A 361 -0.25 -11.05 -19.75
N ALA A 362 0.48 -11.45 -20.80
CA ALA A 362 1.28 -10.57 -21.64
C ALA A 362 0.42 -9.86 -22.69
N ASP A 363 0.79 -8.64 -23.07
CA ASP A 363 0.25 -7.96 -24.24
C ASP A 363 1.28 -7.97 -25.39
N LEU A 364 0.97 -8.67 -26.46
CA LEU A 364 1.75 -8.72 -27.69
C LEU A 364 0.94 -8.18 -28.90
N SER A 365 -0.26 -7.63 -28.67
CA SER A 365 -1.17 -7.18 -29.71
C SER A 365 -0.63 -6.02 -30.55
N ASN A 366 0.23 -5.19 -29.96
CA ASN A 366 0.82 -4.00 -30.60
C ASN A 366 2.10 -4.32 -31.42
N ARG A 367 2.58 -5.56 -31.44
CA ARG A 367 3.73 -5.92 -32.26
C ARG A 367 3.37 -5.99 -33.74
N THR A 368 4.32 -5.66 -34.60
CA THR A 368 4.14 -5.84 -36.06
C THR A 368 4.13 -7.31 -36.46
N THR A 369 4.98 -8.10 -35.81
CA THR A 369 5.07 -9.55 -36.03
C THR A 369 5.37 -10.24 -34.70
N ILE A 370 4.87 -11.46 -34.53
CA ILE A 370 5.14 -12.29 -33.37
C ILE A 370 5.98 -13.50 -33.80
N THR A 371 7.17 -13.62 -33.25
CA THR A 371 8.11 -14.72 -33.46
C THR A 371 8.45 -15.38 -32.13
N GLN A 372 9.19 -16.49 -32.15
CA GLN A 372 9.68 -17.11 -30.91
C GLN A 372 10.47 -16.12 -30.04
N ALA A 373 11.25 -15.22 -30.65
CA ALA A 373 12.00 -14.19 -29.95
C ALA A 373 11.09 -13.17 -29.22
N SER A 374 9.86 -12.98 -29.65
CA SER A 374 8.89 -12.08 -29.00
C SER A 374 8.53 -12.54 -27.60
N LEU A 375 8.68 -13.82 -27.29
CA LEU A 375 8.37 -14.39 -26.00
C LEU A 375 9.54 -14.30 -24.99
N PHE A 376 10.71 -13.82 -25.45
CA PHE A 376 11.91 -13.74 -24.61
C PHE A 376 11.71 -12.85 -23.38
N ALA A 377 11.16 -11.67 -23.57
CA ALA A 377 10.86 -10.73 -22.49
C ALA A 377 9.79 -11.24 -21.51
N TRP A 378 9.02 -12.23 -21.90
CA TRP A 378 7.95 -12.85 -21.14
C TRP A 378 8.32 -14.22 -20.52
N GLY A 379 9.63 -14.47 -20.40
CA GLY A 379 10.17 -15.61 -19.67
C GLY A 379 10.34 -16.89 -20.49
N TYR A 380 10.21 -16.85 -21.80
CA TYR A 380 10.39 -18.00 -22.69
C TYR A 380 11.57 -17.84 -23.62
N ARG A 381 12.54 -18.77 -23.58
CA ARG A 381 13.75 -18.76 -24.39
C ARG A 381 13.78 -19.97 -25.31
N TYR A 382 13.61 -19.76 -26.59
CA TYR A 382 13.72 -20.83 -27.57
C TYR A 382 15.18 -21.14 -27.90
N SER A 383 15.56 -22.41 -27.79
CA SER A 383 16.90 -22.91 -28.16
C SER A 383 16.82 -23.56 -29.54
N VAL A 384 17.27 -22.85 -30.56
CA VAL A 384 17.31 -23.38 -31.93
C VAL A 384 18.10 -24.68 -32.05
N PRO A 385 19.32 -24.84 -31.43
CA PRO A 385 20.08 -26.08 -31.52
C PRO A 385 19.40 -27.29 -30.89
N LEU A 386 18.54 -27.07 -29.91
CA LEU A 386 17.87 -28.12 -29.15
C LEU A 386 16.39 -28.27 -29.51
N ASP A 387 15.90 -27.42 -30.39
CA ASP A 387 14.50 -27.35 -30.79
C ASP A 387 13.52 -27.41 -29.58
N LYS A 388 13.80 -26.59 -28.58
CA LYS A 388 12.97 -26.57 -27.35
C LYS A 388 12.92 -25.23 -26.66
N TRP A 389 11.86 -25.03 -25.88
CA TRP A 389 11.68 -23.91 -24.99
C TRP A 389 12.35 -24.13 -23.64
N ASN A 390 13.05 -23.10 -23.15
CA ASN A 390 13.46 -22.97 -21.77
C ASN A 390 12.51 -21.95 -21.10
N ILE A 391 12.02 -22.29 -19.93
CA ILE A 391 11.04 -21.52 -19.19
C ILE A 391 11.71 -20.96 -17.94
N THR A 392 11.56 -19.65 -17.70
CA THR A 392 12.04 -18.99 -16.49
C THR A 392 10.94 -18.91 -15.43
N ASP A 393 11.30 -18.57 -14.19
CA ASP A 393 10.34 -18.39 -13.09
C ASP A 393 9.33 -17.24 -13.34
N GLN A 394 9.70 -16.29 -14.19
CA GLN A 394 8.84 -15.18 -14.63
C GLN A 394 8.23 -15.42 -16.01
N ALA A 395 7.89 -16.66 -16.34
CA ALA A 395 7.18 -16.96 -17.57
C ALA A 395 5.68 -16.62 -17.43
N CYS A 396 5.16 -15.76 -18.31
CA CYS A 396 3.74 -15.41 -18.32
C CYS A 396 2.86 -16.65 -18.60
N ASP A 397 1.66 -16.65 -18.04
CA ASP A 397 0.72 -17.78 -18.18
C ASP A 397 -0.07 -17.70 -19.50
N TYR A 398 -0.37 -16.48 -19.93
CA TYR A 398 -1.13 -16.21 -21.16
C TYR A 398 -0.50 -15.05 -21.93
N ALA A 399 -0.71 -15.02 -23.26
CA ALA A 399 -0.36 -13.90 -24.12
C ALA A 399 -1.55 -13.49 -24.98
N PHE A 400 -1.97 -12.25 -24.84
CA PHE A 400 -2.94 -11.63 -25.73
C PHE A 400 -2.22 -11.14 -26.98
N ILE A 401 -2.59 -11.66 -28.13
CA ILE A 401 -1.96 -11.37 -29.43
C ILE A 401 -2.89 -10.64 -30.42
N GLY A 402 -4.10 -10.26 -29.98
CA GLY A 402 -5.04 -9.50 -30.78
C GLY A 402 -5.40 -10.22 -32.09
N LYS A 403 -5.11 -9.58 -33.21
CA LYS A 403 -5.37 -10.07 -34.58
C LYS A 403 -4.26 -10.92 -35.19
N HIS A 404 -3.17 -11.12 -34.44
CA HIS A 404 -2.04 -11.89 -34.96
C HIS A 404 -2.31 -13.39 -34.94
N THR A 405 -1.58 -14.10 -35.80
CA THR A 405 -1.50 -15.56 -35.83
C THR A 405 -0.06 -16.00 -35.57
N ILE A 406 0.09 -17.13 -34.91
CA ILE A 406 1.40 -17.75 -34.63
C ILE A 406 1.55 -18.98 -35.52
N ASP A 407 2.70 -19.11 -36.18
CA ASP A 407 3.04 -20.21 -37.08
C ASP A 407 4.10 -21.19 -36.52
N PHE A 408 4.52 -20.98 -35.27
CA PHE A 408 5.47 -21.82 -34.57
C PHE A 408 4.79 -22.55 -33.37
N GLU A 409 5.42 -23.62 -32.92
CA GLU A 409 4.98 -24.36 -31.72
C GLU A 409 5.21 -23.53 -30.47
N ILE A 410 4.14 -23.28 -29.68
CA ILE A 410 4.18 -22.47 -28.45
C ILE A 410 4.69 -23.29 -27.25
N PRO A 411 5.29 -22.63 -26.23
CA PRO A 411 5.64 -23.30 -24.98
C PRO A 411 4.47 -24.04 -24.35
N GLY A 412 4.71 -25.22 -23.78
CA GLY A 412 3.68 -26.09 -23.23
C GLY A 412 2.84 -25.49 -22.09
N THR A 413 3.34 -24.43 -21.43
CA THR A 413 2.67 -23.74 -20.32
C THR A 413 1.98 -22.44 -20.74
N LEU A 414 2.17 -22.00 -22.00
CA LEU A 414 1.62 -20.73 -22.50
C LEU A 414 0.25 -20.93 -23.15
N GLY A 415 -0.74 -20.13 -22.76
CA GLY A 415 -2.01 -19.97 -23.47
C GLY A 415 -2.00 -18.74 -24.35
N ILE A 416 -2.57 -18.84 -25.54
CA ILE A 416 -2.69 -17.71 -26.50
C ILE A 416 -4.14 -17.22 -26.51
N VAL A 417 -4.32 -15.92 -26.40
CA VAL A 417 -5.63 -15.27 -26.47
C VAL A 417 -5.68 -14.37 -27.71
N GLN A 418 -6.71 -14.54 -28.52
CA GLN A 418 -6.88 -13.82 -29.77
C GLN A 418 -8.25 -13.15 -29.82
N GLU A 419 -8.37 -12.03 -30.58
CA GLU A 419 -9.70 -11.51 -30.93
C GLU A 419 -10.55 -12.62 -31.52
N HIS A 420 -11.83 -12.65 -31.18
CA HIS A 420 -12.75 -13.73 -31.55
C HIS A 420 -12.72 -14.09 -33.04
N ALA A 421 -12.76 -13.09 -33.91
CA ALA A 421 -12.73 -13.31 -35.37
C ALA A 421 -11.43 -14.02 -35.83
N THR A 422 -10.30 -13.68 -35.24
CA THR A 422 -9.00 -14.33 -35.53
C THR A 422 -8.97 -15.73 -34.96
N TRP A 423 -9.46 -15.92 -33.73
CA TRP A 423 -9.54 -17.22 -33.11
C TRP A 423 -10.37 -18.22 -33.93
N LEU A 424 -11.49 -17.81 -34.52
CA LEU A 424 -12.30 -18.66 -35.38
C LEU A 424 -11.49 -19.31 -36.54
N THR A 425 -10.47 -18.64 -37.03
CA THR A 425 -9.58 -19.18 -38.06
C THR A 425 -8.48 -20.09 -37.49
N ASN A 426 -8.28 -20.06 -36.20
CA ASN A 426 -7.26 -20.80 -35.45
C ASN A 426 -7.81 -21.77 -34.40
N LYS A 427 -9.13 -21.98 -34.34
CA LYS A 427 -9.80 -22.74 -33.28
C LYS A 427 -9.39 -24.19 -33.14
N GLY A 428 -8.69 -24.75 -34.10
CA GLY A 428 -8.10 -26.08 -34.01
C GLY A 428 -6.70 -26.13 -33.39
N LYS A 429 -6.09 -24.98 -33.12
CA LYS A 429 -4.76 -24.91 -32.49
C LYS A 429 -4.90 -25.10 -30.98
N GLU A 430 -4.00 -25.93 -30.43
CA GLU A 430 -3.95 -26.19 -29.00
C GLU A 430 -3.67 -24.91 -28.20
N ARG A 431 -4.35 -24.75 -27.06
CA ARG A 431 -4.20 -23.61 -26.13
C ARG A 431 -4.40 -22.21 -26.78
N HIS A 432 -5.24 -22.13 -27.82
CA HIS A 432 -5.66 -20.87 -28.42
C HIS A 432 -7.10 -20.57 -28.03
N TYR A 433 -7.35 -19.41 -27.44
CA TYR A 433 -8.60 -19.04 -26.79
C TYR A 433 -9.15 -17.71 -27.34
N PRO A 434 -10.48 -17.54 -27.38
CA PRO A 434 -11.11 -16.31 -27.87
C PRO A 434 -11.16 -15.22 -26.79
N PHE A 435 -11.04 -13.98 -27.27
CA PHE A 435 -11.35 -12.77 -26.54
C PHE A 435 -12.65 -12.17 -27.06
N PHE A 436 -13.57 -11.82 -26.15
CA PHE A 436 -14.88 -11.27 -26.45
C PHE A 436 -15.05 -9.86 -25.92
N THR A 437 -15.75 -9.02 -26.67
CA THR A 437 -16.49 -7.90 -26.12
C THR A 437 -17.76 -8.42 -25.42
N LYS A 438 -18.36 -7.61 -24.51
CA LYS A 438 -19.66 -7.95 -23.92
C LYS A 438 -20.72 -8.24 -24.98
N GLN A 439 -20.75 -7.44 -26.06
CA GLN A 439 -21.73 -7.57 -27.13
C GLN A 439 -21.61 -8.92 -27.87
N ASP A 440 -20.39 -9.29 -28.25
CA ASP A 440 -20.16 -10.58 -28.94
C ASP A 440 -20.48 -11.76 -28.02
N TYR A 441 -20.10 -11.66 -26.76
CA TYR A 441 -20.34 -12.68 -25.75
C TYR A 441 -21.84 -12.92 -25.51
N LEU A 442 -22.65 -11.86 -25.37
CA LEU A 442 -24.10 -11.97 -25.21
C LEU A 442 -24.81 -12.28 -26.53
N GLY A 443 -24.23 -11.91 -27.66
CA GLY A 443 -24.77 -12.17 -28.99
C GLY A 443 -24.74 -13.64 -29.43
N GLY A 444 -24.20 -14.53 -28.60
CA GLY A 444 -24.16 -15.97 -28.88
C GLY A 444 -23.04 -16.38 -29.82
N ALA A 445 -21.96 -15.58 -29.92
CA ALA A 445 -20.77 -15.95 -30.67
C ALA A 445 -20.19 -17.29 -30.18
N GLU A 446 -19.59 -18.06 -31.10
CA GLU A 446 -19.03 -19.40 -30.78
C GLU A 446 -17.97 -19.29 -29.68
N ARG A 447 -18.05 -20.15 -28.68
CA ARG A 447 -17.17 -20.19 -27.51
C ARG A 447 -16.20 -21.36 -27.54
N HIS A 448 -15.03 -21.16 -26.95
CA HIS A 448 -14.13 -22.27 -26.66
C HIS A 448 -14.67 -23.09 -25.48
N PRO A 449 -14.58 -24.44 -25.50
CA PRO A 449 -15.18 -25.27 -24.46
C PRO A 449 -14.50 -25.20 -23.08
N GLN A 450 -13.32 -24.58 -22.97
CA GLN A 450 -12.56 -24.57 -21.72
C GLN A 450 -12.28 -23.15 -21.17
N PHE A 451 -12.07 -22.14 -22.05
CA PHE A 451 -11.70 -20.80 -21.61
C PHE A 451 -12.14 -19.71 -22.60
N ASN A 452 -12.85 -18.71 -22.11
CA ASN A 452 -13.34 -17.57 -22.87
C ASN A 452 -13.03 -16.30 -22.08
N LEU A 453 -12.13 -15.45 -22.62
CA LEU A 453 -11.80 -14.17 -22.01
C LEU A 453 -12.80 -13.10 -22.45
N VAL A 454 -13.45 -12.44 -21.49
CA VAL A 454 -14.49 -11.44 -21.76
C VAL A 454 -14.06 -10.10 -21.15
N TYR A 455 -13.99 -9.07 -21.99
CA TYR A 455 -13.67 -7.71 -21.55
C TYR A 455 -14.88 -7.04 -20.89
N ALA A 456 -14.65 -6.34 -19.79
CA ALA A 456 -15.67 -5.58 -19.09
C ALA A 456 -15.12 -4.38 -18.34
N THR A 457 -15.93 -3.33 -18.28
CA THR A 457 -15.78 -2.17 -17.39
C THR A 457 -16.95 -2.14 -16.39
N LEU A 458 -16.90 -1.28 -15.37
CA LEU A 458 -17.98 -1.21 -14.39
C LEU A 458 -19.36 -0.94 -15.03
N PRO A 459 -19.53 -0.03 -16.00
CA PRO A 459 -20.82 0.17 -16.68
C PRO A 459 -21.37 -1.06 -17.42
N ASP A 460 -20.54 -2.03 -17.75
CA ASP A 460 -20.97 -3.24 -18.46
C ASP A 460 -21.72 -4.23 -17.56
N LEU A 461 -21.59 -4.13 -16.24
CA LEU A 461 -22.19 -5.08 -15.29
C LEU A 461 -23.69 -4.85 -15.10
N ASP A 462 -24.48 -5.17 -16.11
CA ASP A 462 -25.93 -5.29 -15.96
C ASP A 462 -26.36 -6.70 -15.56
N GLU A 463 -27.64 -6.87 -15.22
CA GLU A 463 -28.19 -8.13 -14.74
C GLU A 463 -28.09 -9.27 -15.80
N ALA A 464 -28.28 -8.94 -17.08
CA ALA A 464 -28.20 -9.91 -18.16
C ALA A 464 -26.76 -10.44 -18.30
N PHE A 465 -25.78 -9.55 -18.25
CA PHE A 465 -24.37 -9.93 -18.36
C PHE A 465 -23.89 -10.75 -17.14
N ILE A 466 -24.24 -10.31 -15.93
CA ILE A 466 -23.92 -11.06 -14.70
C ILE A 466 -24.56 -12.46 -14.74
N THR A 467 -25.80 -12.58 -15.20
CA THR A 467 -26.49 -13.88 -15.33
C THR A 467 -25.78 -14.79 -16.32
N ALA A 468 -25.37 -14.24 -17.47
CA ALA A 468 -24.62 -14.99 -18.49
C ALA A 468 -23.26 -15.49 -17.93
N LEU A 469 -22.53 -14.63 -17.21
CA LEU A 469 -21.25 -14.97 -16.59
C LEU A 469 -21.41 -16.04 -15.51
N LYS A 470 -22.47 -16.00 -14.70
CA LYS A 470 -22.77 -17.03 -13.69
C LYS A 470 -23.02 -18.39 -14.33
N GLY A 471 -23.71 -18.40 -15.45
CA GLY A 471 -24.10 -19.62 -16.17
C GLY A 471 -22.98 -20.25 -17.00
N ASP A 472 -21.88 -19.52 -17.27
CA ASP A 472 -20.79 -20.02 -18.11
C ASP A 472 -19.55 -20.40 -17.25
N PRO A 473 -19.28 -21.72 -17.07
CA PRO A 473 -18.14 -22.18 -16.30
C PRO A 473 -16.78 -21.90 -16.93
N THR A 474 -16.74 -21.44 -18.17
CA THR A 474 -15.51 -21.20 -18.95
C THR A 474 -15.15 -19.74 -19.08
N ALA A 475 -16.01 -18.84 -18.60
CA ALA A 475 -15.78 -17.39 -18.68
C ALA A 475 -14.75 -16.92 -17.66
N VAL A 476 -13.85 -16.03 -18.10
CA VAL A 476 -12.92 -15.23 -17.27
C VAL A 476 -13.09 -13.77 -17.69
N LEU A 477 -13.19 -12.85 -16.74
CA LEU A 477 -13.24 -11.42 -17.04
C LEU A 477 -11.84 -10.83 -17.12
N LEU A 478 -11.61 -10.01 -18.13
CA LEU A 478 -10.55 -8.99 -18.15
C LEU A 478 -11.22 -7.65 -17.85
N ILE A 479 -10.99 -7.12 -16.66
CA ILE A 479 -11.58 -5.83 -16.28
C ILE A 479 -10.63 -4.68 -16.57
N ASP A 480 -11.18 -3.55 -17.00
CA ASP A 480 -10.43 -2.33 -17.28
C ASP A 480 -11.19 -1.09 -16.81
N THR A 481 -10.54 0.07 -16.82
CA THR A 481 -11.13 1.35 -16.47
C THR A 481 -10.38 2.51 -17.11
N HIS A 482 -11.12 3.54 -17.50
CA HIS A 482 -10.59 4.83 -17.94
C HIS A 482 -10.77 5.93 -16.89
N ASN A 483 -11.30 5.58 -15.70
CA ASN A 483 -11.50 6.53 -14.63
C ASN A 483 -10.16 6.97 -14.03
N ALA A 484 -10.00 8.26 -13.74
CA ALA A 484 -8.81 8.76 -13.07
C ALA A 484 -8.64 8.14 -11.65
N HIS A 485 -9.74 7.74 -11.00
CA HIS A 485 -9.74 6.95 -9.76
C HIS A 485 -9.98 5.46 -10.07
N GLY A 486 -9.15 4.91 -10.94
CA GLY A 486 -9.37 3.60 -11.56
C GLY A 486 -9.34 2.43 -10.59
N MET A 487 -8.46 2.46 -9.59
CA MET A 487 -8.43 1.40 -8.55
C MET A 487 -9.79 1.32 -7.82
N ALA A 488 -10.37 2.45 -7.43
CA ALA A 488 -11.66 2.48 -6.76
C ALA A 488 -12.82 2.01 -7.67
N GLU A 489 -12.78 2.33 -8.97
CA GLU A 489 -13.78 1.85 -9.92
C GLU A 489 -13.69 0.35 -10.15
N GLN A 490 -12.48 -0.19 -10.30
CA GLN A 490 -12.27 -1.64 -10.43
C GLN A 490 -12.63 -2.36 -9.12
N ARG A 491 -12.33 -1.78 -7.95
CA ARG A 491 -12.80 -2.30 -6.65
C ARG A 491 -14.33 -2.34 -6.59
N ARG A 492 -15.00 -1.27 -7.03
CA ARG A 492 -16.47 -1.20 -7.10
C ARG A 492 -17.05 -2.30 -8.00
N LEU A 493 -16.42 -2.55 -9.15
CA LEU A 493 -16.78 -3.66 -10.06
C LEU A 493 -16.68 -5.02 -9.34
N LEU A 494 -15.55 -5.27 -8.68
CA LEU A 494 -15.32 -6.52 -7.94
C LEU A 494 -16.29 -6.70 -6.77
N PHE A 495 -16.66 -5.63 -6.08
CA PHE A 495 -17.69 -5.65 -5.04
C PHE A 495 -19.07 -5.99 -5.61
N GLU A 496 -19.41 -5.50 -6.80
CA GLU A 496 -20.65 -5.88 -7.48
C GLU A 496 -20.69 -7.38 -7.77
N LEU A 497 -19.60 -7.94 -8.29
CA LEU A 497 -19.51 -9.38 -8.55
C LEU A 497 -19.67 -10.21 -7.27
N ILE A 498 -19.07 -9.78 -6.14
CA ILE A 498 -19.21 -10.45 -4.85
C ILE A 498 -20.66 -10.36 -4.36
N THR A 499 -21.24 -9.17 -4.36
CA THR A 499 -22.61 -8.92 -3.89
C THR A 499 -23.65 -9.70 -4.71
N LYS A 500 -23.38 -9.88 -6.00
CA LYS A 500 -24.21 -10.67 -6.91
C LYS A 500 -23.87 -12.17 -6.88
N GLU A 501 -22.97 -12.60 -6.01
CA GLU A 501 -22.52 -14.01 -5.95
C GLU A 501 -22.07 -14.55 -7.32
N CYS A 502 -21.36 -13.72 -8.09
CA CYS A 502 -20.81 -14.11 -9.39
C CYS A 502 -19.36 -14.60 -9.22
N PRO A 503 -19.09 -15.91 -9.29
CA PRO A 503 -17.77 -16.46 -9.01
C PRO A 503 -16.84 -16.46 -10.23
N VAL A 504 -17.12 -15.63 -11.24
CA VAL A 504 -16.27 -15.51 -12.44
C VAL A 504 -14.86 -15.08 -12.04
N PRO A 505 -13.78 -15.76 -12.49
CA PRO A 505 -12.42 -15.32 -12.27
C PRO A 505 -12.16 -13.98 -12.96
N VAL A 506 -11.31 -13.15 -12.38
CA VAL A 506 -11.05 -11.79 -12.85
C VAL A 506 -9.56 -11.53 -13.01
N ILE A 507 -9.14 -11.13 -14.20
CA ILE A 507 -7.83 -10.56 -14.49
C ILE A 507 -7.96 -9.04 -14.43
N ILE A 508 -7.15 -8.39 -13.61
CA ILE A 508 -7.13 -6.93 -13.46
C ILE A 508 -6.29 -6.36 -14.60
N GLY A 509 -6.92 -5.62 -15.49
CA GLY A 509 -6.28 -4.96 -16.63
C GLY A 509 -6.08 -3.47 -16.40
N ARG A 510 -4.97 -2.93 -16.92
CA ARG A 510 -4.70 -1.49 -17.01
C ARG A 510 -3.88 -1.21 -18.26
N ALA A 511 -4.25 -0.14 -18.97
CA ALA A 511 -3.50 0.37 -20.11
C ALA A 511 -2.78 1.68 -19.74
N TYR A 512 -1.55 1.82 -20.19
CA TYR A 512 -0.72 3.00 -19.96
C TYR A 512 -0.18 3.54 -21.28
N GLY A 513 -0.41 4.83 -21.51
CA GLY A 513 0.12 5.55 -22.68
C GLY A 513 1.61 5.88 -22.54
N ALA A 514 2.04 6.96 -23.16
CA ALA A 514 3.43 7.41 -23.14
C ALA A 514 3.80 8.01 -21.78
N ILE A 515 4.28 7.18 -20.86
CA ILE A 515 4.79 7.54 -19.53
C ILE A 515 6.21 6.99 -19.33
N SER A 516 6.97 7.55 -18.40
CA SER A 516 8.31 7.06 -18.08
C SER A 516 8.28 5.64 -17.50
N ASN A 517 9.43 4.97 -17.49
CA ASN A 517 9.57 3.64 -16.89
C ASN A 517 9.20 3.64 -15.40
N ASP A 518 9.69 4.62 -14.65
CA ASP A 518 9.37 4.75 -13.21
C ASP A 518 7.86 5.00 -13.01
N ALA A 519 7.25 5.83 -13.85
CA ALA A 519 5.81 6.07 -13.78
C ALA A 519 5.01 4.79 -14.10
N LEU A 520 5.42 3.98 -15.07
CA LEU A 520 4.79 2.70 -15.37
C LEU A 520 4.80 1.79 -14.14
N VAL A 521 5.97 1.62 -13.53
CA VAL A 521 6.15 0.78 -12.33
C VAL A 521 5.29 1.30 -11.16
N LEU A 522 5.35 2.58 -10.86
CA LEU A 522 4.61 3.18 -9.75
C LEU A 522 3.09 3.14 -9.98
N HIS A 523 2.64 3.52 -11.19
CA HIS A 523 1.21 3.57 -11.48
C HIS A 523 0.56 2.19 -11.51
N SER A 524 1.19 1.20 -12.14
CA SER A 524 0.65 -0.16 -12.16
C SER A 524 0.62 -0.77 -10.77
N SER A 525 1.62 -0.50 -9.94
CA SER A 525 1.68 -0.96 -8.56
C SER A 525 0.57 -0.35 -7.69
N THR A 526 0.28 0.95 -7.83
CA THR A 526 -0.81 1.62 -7.10
C THR A 526 -2.20 1.30 -7.64
N ASP A 527 -2.33 0.94 -8.91
CA ASP A 527 -3.62 0.59 -9.52
C ASP A 527 -4.03 -0.85 -9.20
N MET A 528 -3.10 -1.80 -9.22
CA MET A 528 -3.38 -3.23 -9.08
C MET A 528 -3.07 -3.76 -7.67
N GLY A 529 -2.00 -3.26 -7.05
CA GLY A 529 -1.54 -3.74 -5.74
C GLY A 529 -2.61 -3.69 -4.65
N PRO A 530 -3.35 -2.58 -4.48
CA PRO A 530 -4.41 -2.48 -3.47
C PRO A 530 -5.51 -3.52 -3.63
N LEU A 531 -5.92 -3.82 -4.86
CA LEU A 531 -6.94 -4.84 -5.15
C LEU A 531 -6.46 -6.23 -4.72
N LEU A 532 -5.21 -6.56 -5.03
CA LEU A 532 -4.59 -7.84 -4.66
C LEU A 532 -4.37 -7.94 -3.14
N ILE A 533 -4.01 -6.84 -2.47
CA ILE A 533 -3.91 -6.77 -1.00
C ILE A 533 -5.27 -7.09 -0.35
N ASP A 534 -6.36 -6.66 -0.95
CA ASP A 534 -7.73 -6.94 -0.49
C ASP A 534 -8.24 -8.33 -0.92
N GLY A 535 -7.37 -9.16 -1.53
CA GLY A 535 -7.73 -10.50 -2.00
C GLY A 535 -8.60 -10.50 -3.27
N LEU A 536 -8.64 -9.39 -3.98
CA LEU A 536 -9.42 -9.22 -5.20
C LEU A 536 -8.55 -9.49 -6.45
N GLY A 537 -9.09 -10.20 -7.41
CA GLY A 537 -8.44 -10.52 -8.68
C GLY A 537 -7.69 -11.87 -8.70
N ASP A 538 -7.69 -12.48 -9.88
CA ASP A 538 -7.12 -13.79 -10.16
C ASP A 538 -6.00 -13.72 -11.21
N GLY A 539 -5.60 -12.51 -11.60
CA GLY A 539 -4.51 -12.24 -12.54
C GLY A 539 -4.32 -10.76 -12.79
N VAL A 540 -3.25 -10.43 -13.51
CA VAL A 540 -2.90 -9.07 -13.91
C VAL A 540 -2.57 -9.00 -15.40
N PHE A 541 -2.96 -7.89 -16.04
CA PHE A 541 -2.67 -7.56 -17.42
C PHE A 541 -2.26 -6.09 -17.52
N ILE A 542 -1.04 -5.83 -17.93
CA ILE A 542 -0.51 -4.48 -18.13
C ILE A 542 -0.31 -4.26 -19.63
N ALA A 543 -1.10 -3.38 -20.22
CA ALA A 543 -0.93 -2.95 -21.60
C ALA A 543 -0.06 -1.69 -21.65
N ASP A 544 1.06 -1.76 -22.37
CA ASP A 544 1.96 -0.63 -22.62
C ASP A 544 1.74 -0.14 -24.06
N GLU A 545 0.98 0.93 -24.21
CA GLU A 545 0.67 1.51 -25.54
C GLU A 545 1.89 2.11 -26.22
N GLN A 546 2.95 2.46 -25.47
CA GLN A 546 4.20 2.95 -26.05
C GLN A 546 4.98 1.81 -26.73
N GLY A 547 4.91 0.59 -26.19
CA GLY A 547 5.66 -0.56 -26.65
C GLY A 547 7.17 -0.50 -26.36
N GLY A 548 7.85 -1.61 -26.61
CA GLY A 548 9.31 -1.71 -26.48
C GLY A 548 9.86 -1.86 -25.05
N ARG A 549 8.98 -2.09 -24.07
CA ARG A 549 9.33 -2.25 -22.65
C ARG A 549 8.78 -3.56 -22.05
N GLU A 550 8.59 -4.57 -22.86
CA GLU A 550 7.91 -5.80 -22.44
C GLU A 550 8.61 -6.51 -21.26
N ASP A 551 9.94 -6.44 -21.18
CA ASP A 551 10.70 -6.99 -20.06
C ASP A 551 10.42 -6.23 -18.75
N LEU A 552 10.30 -4.90 -18.80
CA LEU A 552 9.91 -4.09 -17.65
C LEU A 552 8.46 -4.41 -17.22
N VAL A 553 7.54 -4.52 -18.19
CA VAL A 553 6.14 -4.85 -17.92
C VAL A 553 6.03 -6.24 -17.27
N CYS A 554 6.75 -7.23 -17.80
CA CYS A 554 6.78 -8.58 -17.24
C CYS A 554 7.28 -8.60 -15.79
N ARG A 555 8.45 -8.01 -15.53
CA ARG A 555 9.01 -7.91 -14.18
C ARG A 555 8.08 -7.15 -13.23
N THR A 556 7.47 -6.06 -13.70
CA THR A 556 6.52 -5.27 -12.90
C THR A 556 5.29 -6.09 -12.54
N ALA A 557 4.71 -6.83 -13.48
CA ALA A 557 3.54 -7.67 -13.23
C ALA A 557 3.85 -8.75 -12.16
N PHE A 558 4.93 -9.49 -12.31
CA PHE A 558 5.37 -10.48 -11.32
C PHE A 558 5.76 -9.82 -9.99
N GLY A 559 6.44 -8.67 -10.04
CA GLY A 559 6.82 -7.89 -8.86
C GLY A 559 5.62 -7.44 -8.03
N ILE A 560 4.53 -7.00 -8.66
CA ILE A 560 3.26 -6.63 -7.99
C ILE A 560 2.67 -7.86 -7.28
N LEU A 561 2.59 -9.00 -7.95
CA LEU A 561 2.07 -10.23 -7.35
C LEU A 561 2.92 -10.71 -6.17
N GLN A 562 4.24 -10.58 -6.27
CA GLN A 562 5.16 -10.93 -5.19
C GLN A 562 5.08 -9.93 -4.03
N ALA A 563 5.07 -8.63 -4.31
CA ALA A 563 4.98 -7.58 -3.30
C ALA A 563 3.69 -7.69 -2.47
N THR A 564 2.58 -8.04 -3.11
CA THR A 564 1.27 -8.26 -2.47
C THR A 564 1.12 -9.66 -1.86
N ARG A 565 2.14 -10.52 -1.97
CA ARG A 565 2.16 -11.91 -1.47
C ARG A 565 1.07 -12.81 -2.06
N THR A 566 0.57 -12.49 -3.23
CA THR A 566 -0.44 -13.28 -3.92
C THR A 566 0.16 -14.38 -4.81
N ARG A 567 1.38 -14.15 -5.31
CA ARG A 567 2.19 -15.16 -6.01
C ARG A 567 3.64 -15.01 -5.56
N THR A 568 4.14 -15.98 -4.84
CA THR A 568 5.55 -16.05 -4.45
C THR A 568 6.24 -17.06 -5.35
N SER A 569 7.36 -16.67 -5.95
CA SER A 569 8.28 -17.62 -6.58
C SER A 569 8.77 -18.59 -5.51
N LYS A 570 8.85 -19.84 -5.84
CA LYS A 570 9.45 -20.87 -4.97
C LYS A 570 10.96 -20.69 -4.90
#